data_967553bb00fdada90fe6ebfacebc6896
#
_entry.id   967553bb00fdada90fe6ebfacebc6896
#
_cell.length_a   1.000
_cell.length_b   1.000
_cell.length_c   1.000
_cell.angle_alpha   90.00
_cell.angle_beta   90.00
_cell.angle_gamma   90.00
#
_symmetry.space_group_name_H-M   'P 1'
#
loop_
_entity.id
_entity.type
_entity.pdbx_description
1 polymer ?
#
loop_
_entity_poly.entity_id
_entity_poly.type
_entity_poly.pdbx_seq_one_letter_code
_entity_poly.pdbx_strand_id
1 'polypeptide(L)'
;MQKYRCVPSIYGHSAEPMPSIEEIEKHYRESYYQDPTGQYAKTYEKVELDYFDDRANVALDFSALHGVAKGNVLDLGCGEGFVLKSAQRRGFNVYGVDHSLVGIERQNRDLIDSNPSHFVAGDIGSRRHFEGVAFDLVYCKNVIEHVIDPDAIMARIASYLAPGGLAIIEVPNDFSELHSIIFGDTSKEELSIFVPPVHLHYFTTKTLPELGRRNGLSVLDCFGDYPIDHLLMEDAFNYYKDKKLGSSAHSLRRKFFRYASGIDVEARLGLFRSIFTAGLGRDICIVVRR
;
A
#
# COMPACT_ATOMS: atom_id res chain seq x y z
N MET A 1 20.25 -1.70 -23.99
CA MET A 1 20.01 -0.38 -23.37
C MET A 1 18.79 -0.51 -22.49
N GLN A 2 18.89 -0.08 -21.24
CA GLN A 2 17.76 -0.06 -20.32
C GLN A 2 16.72 0.94 -20.85
N LYS A 3 15.46 0.53 -20.93
CA LYS A 3 14.40 1.35 -21.54
C LYS A 3 14.03 2.56 -20.70
N TYR A 4 14.12 2.41 -19.36
CA TYR A 4 13.70 3.42 -18.39
C TYR A 4 14.90 3.90 -17.55
N ARG A 5 14.86 5.18 -17.14
CA ARG A 5 15.79 5.79 -16.18
C ARG A 5 15.01 6.22 -14.94
N CYS A 6 15.69 6.26 -13.81
CA CYS A 6 15.17 6.79 -12.56
C CYS A 6 15.55 8.25 -12.41
N VAL A 7 14.59 9.17 -12.53
CA VAL A 7 14.86 10.61 -12.48
C VAL A 7 14.21 11.25 -11.25
N PRO A 8 14.82 12.29 -10.66
CA PRO A 8 14.19 13.08 -9.59
C PRO A 8 12.87 13.69 -10.06
N SER A 9 11.86 13.68 -9.19
CA SER A 9 10.53 14.24 -9.46
C SER A 9 9.89 14.83 -8.20
N ILE A 10 8.72 15.46 -8.34
CA ILE A 10 7.93 15.94 -7.19
C ILE A 10 7.42 14.81 -6.29
N TYR A 11 7.46 13.57 -6.75
CA TYR A 11 7.10 12.37 -6.00
C TYR A 11 8.30 11.73 -5.28
N GLY A 12 9.50 12.27 -5.47
CA GLY A 12 10.77 11.71 -5.07
C GLY A 12 11.56 11.30 -6.30
N HIS A 13 11.24 10.17 -6.90
CA HIS A 13 11.74 9.76 -8.20
C HIS A 13 10.62 9.25 -9.08
N SER A 14 10.86 9.23 -10.38
CA SER A 14 9.93 8.67 -11.37
C SER A 14 10.67 7.97 -12.50
N ALA A 15 9.99 7.03 -13.16
CA ALA A 15 10.49 6.40 -14.37
C ALA A 15 10.44 7.38 -15.56
N GLU A 16 11.49 7.42 -16.37
CA GLU A 16 11.55 8.21 -17.61
C GLU A 16 12.12 7.37 -18.77
N PRO A 17 11.48 7.35 -19.97
CA PRO A 17 10.18 7.98 -20.26
C PRO A 17 9.04 7.38 -19.45
N MET A 18 7.97 8.15 -19.21
CA MET A 18 6.77 7.60 -18.59
C MET A 18 6.17 6.56 -19.56
N PRO A 19 5.84 5.33 -19.10
CA PRO A 19 5.18 4.33 -19.94
C PRO A 19 3.85 4.83 -20.48
N SER A 20 3.47 4.38 -21.69
CA SER A 20 2.13 4.64 -22.22
C SER A 20 1.08 3.82 -21.46
N ILE A 21 -0.18 4.28 -21.50
CA ILE A 21 -1.31 3.52 -20.94
C ILE A 21 -1.37 2.11 -21.55
N GLU A 22 -1.15 2.00 -22.85
CA GLU A 22 -1.15 0.70 -23.55
C GLU A 22 -0.07 -0.25 -23.04
N GLU A 23 1.13 0.25 -22.72
CA GLU A 23 2.21 -0.56 -22.15
C GLU A 23 1.85 -1.05 -20.74
N ILE A 24 1.25 -0.18 -19.92
CA ILE A 24 0.81 -0.51 -18.57
C ILE A 24 -0.30 -1.57 -18.64
N GLU A 25 -1.34 -1.34 -19.42
CA GLU A 25 -2.45 -2.29 -19.62
C GLU A 25 -1.98 -3.65 -20.15
N LYS A 26 -1.05 -3.63 -21.11
CA LYS A 26 -0.45 -4.85 -21.65
C LYS A 26 0.28 -5.62 -20.55
N HIS A 27 1.07 -4.94 -19.71
CA HIS A 27 1.80 -5.58 -18.61
C HIS A 27 0.83 -6.23 -17.62
N TYR A 28 -0.22 -5.51 -17.19
CA TYR A 28 -1.21 -6.06 -16.27
C TYR A 28 -1.96 -7.25 -16.86
N ARG A 29 -2.37 -7.16 -18.12
CA ARG A 29 -3.08 -8.24 -18.79
C ARG A 29 -2.24 -9.49 -18.98
N GLU A 30 -0.95 -9.34 -19.37
CA GLU A 30 -0.11 -10.47 -19.78
C GLU A 30 0.71 -11.06 -18.63
N SER A 31 1.05 -10.28 -17.62
CA SER A 31 1.99 -10.69 -16.58
C SER A 31 1.40 -10.72 -15.17
N TYR A 32 0.52 -9.76 -14.83
CA TYR A 32 0.10 -9.60 -13.44
C TYR A 32 -1.06 -10.54 -13.04
N TYR A 33 -2.08 -10.64 -13.90
CA TYR A 33 -3.29 -11.45 -13.60
C TYR A 33 -3.22 -12.89 -14.10
N GLN A 34 -2.33 -13.20 -15.04
CA GLN A 34 -2.24 -14.52 -15.68
C GLN A 34 -1.10 -15.37 -15.16
N ASP A 35 -0.24 -14.86 -14.31
CA ASP A 35 0.84 -15.65 -13.72
C ASP A 35 0.25 -16.71 -12.76
N PRO A 36 0.28 -18.02 -13.11
CA PRO A 36 -0.22 -19.07 -12.25
C PRO A 36 0.61 -19.24 -10.96
N THR A 37 1.80 -18.62 -10.92
CA THR A 37 2.68 -18.58 -9.74
C THR A 37 2.63 -17.20 -9.05
N GLY A 38 1.82 -16.27 -9.57
CA GLY A 38 1.69 -14.90 -9.12
C GLY A 38 1.05 -14.77 -7.74
N GLN A 39 0.99 -13.55 -7.24
CA GLN A 39 0.50 -13.23 -5.90
C GLN A 39 -0.88 -13.84 -5.61
N TYR A 40 -1.80 -13.78 -6.56
CA TYR A 40 -3.18 -14.27 -6.39
C TYR A 40 -3.35 -15.79 -6.47
N ALA A 41 -2.29 -16.55 -6.76
CA ALA A 41 -2.36 -18.02 -6.80
C ALA A 41 -2.05 -18.69 -5.44
N LYS A 42 -1.61 -17.91 -4.45
CA LYS A 42 -1.13 -18.42 -3.16
C LYS A 42 -2.27 -18.89 -2.27
N THR A 43 -2.05 -20.00 -1.58
CA THR A 43 -2.80 -20.39 -0.39
C THR A 43 -2.02 -19.93 0.83
N TYR A 44 -2.66 -19.26 1.77
CA TYR A 44 -2.02 -18.71 2.95
C TYR A 44 -2.20 -19.62 4.16
N GLU A 45 -1.11 -19.87 4.88
CA GLU A 45 -1.17 -20.51 6.19
C GLU A 45 -1.76 -19.54 7.24
N LYS A 46 -2.26 -20.09 8.34
CA LYS A 46 -2.85 -19.29 9.43
C LYS A 46 -1.92 -18.17 9.92
N VAL A 47 -0.62 -18.42 10.02
CA VAL A 47 0.37 -17.44 10.48
C VAL A 47 0.49 -16.25 9.52
N GLU A 48 0.22 -16.46 8.24
CA GLU A 48 0.21 -15.40 7.23
C GLU A 48 -1.09 -14.58 7.31
N LEU A 49 -2.22 -15.27 7.46
CA LEU A 49 -3.53 -14.62 7.65
C LEU A 49 -3.54 -13.77 8.94
N ASP A 50 -2.95 -14.29 10.01
CA ASP A 50 -2.79 -13.53 11.27
C ASP A 50 -1.92 -12.26 11.05
N TYR A 51 -0.85 -12.36 10.26
CA TYR A 51 -0.01 -11.21 9.92
C TYR A 51 -0.76 -10.15 9.12
N PHE A 52 -1.56 -10.54 8.13
CA PHE A 52 -2.37 -9.59 7.37
C PHE A 52 -3.38 -8.88 8.27
N ASP A 53 -4.00 -9.60 9.21
CA ASP A 53 -4.93 -9.02 10.18
C ASP A 53 -4.21 -8.07 11.16
N ASP A 54 -3.07 -8.49 11.73
CA ASP A 54 -2.25 -7.64 12.61
C ASP A 54 -1.85 -6.33 11.92
N ARG A 55 -1.42 -6.40 10.64
CA ARG A 55 -1.03 -5.25 9.84
C ARG A 55 -2.22 -4.32 9.53
N ALA A 56 -3.34 -4.89 9.10
CA ALA A 56 -4.57 -4.14 8.83
C ALA A 56 -5.05 -3.40 10.08
N ASN A 57 -4.95 -4.04 11.24
CA ASN A 57 -5.35 -3.47 12.51
C ASN A 57 -4.53 -2.23 12.89
N VAL A 58 -3.25 -2.14 12.52
CA VAL A 58 -2.47 -0.91 12.73
C VAL A 58 -3.09 0.28 11.98
N ALA A 59 -3.42 0.12 10.69
CA ALA A 59 -4.05 1.18 9.90
C ALA A 59 -5.43 1.58 10.45
N LEU A 60 -6.24 0.59 10.87
CA LEU A 60 -7.54 0.83 11.47
C LEU A 60 -7.46 1.49 12.86
N ASP A 61 -6.38 1.25 13.62
CA ASP A 61 -6.14 1.95 14.88
C ASP A 61 -5.79 3.43 14.65
N PHE A 62 -5.00 3.74 13.61
CA PHE A 62 -4.78 5.14 13.19
C PHE A 62 -6.08 5.81 12.73
N SER A 63 -6.94 5.11 12.02
CA SER A 63 -8.27 5.62 11.66
C SER A 63 -9.11 5.91 12.90
N ALA A 64 -9.16 4.98 13.85
CA ALA A 64 -9.91 5.15 15.11
C ALA A 64 -9.36 6.30 15.97
N LEU A 65 -8.04 6.47 16.06
CA LEU A 65 -7.39 7.57 16.75
C LEU A 65 -7.88 8.93 16.23
N HIS A 66 -8.10 9.04 14.93
CA HIS A 66 -8.57 10.26 14.26
C HIS A 66 -10.11 10.32 14.12
N GLY A 67 -10.84 9.52 14.91
CA GLY A 67 -12.29 9.58 15.06
C GLY A 67 -13.11 8.76 14.09
N VAL A 68 -12.48 7.90 13.27
CA VAL A 68 -13.19 7.01 12.34
C VAL A 68 -12.95 5.55 12.73
N ALA A 69 -13.87 4.98 13.51
CA ALA A 69 -13.81 3.59 14.01
C ALA A 69 -14.89 2.69 13.39
N LYS A 70 -15.81 3.23 12.61
CA LYS A 70 -16.92 2.53 11.92
C LYS A 70 -17.48 3.42 10.80
N GLY A 71 -18.39 2.89 10.03
CA GLY A 71 -19.03 3.58 8.90
C GLY A 71 -18.72 2.85 7.59
N ASN A 72 -18.75 3.56 6.48
CA ASN A 72 -18.40 3.00 5.18
C ASN A 72 -16.89 3.08 4.96
N VAL A 73 -16.26 1.96 4.61
CA VAL A 73 -14.86 1.93 4.17
C VAL A 73 -14.77 1.49 2.72
N LEU A 74 -13.98 2.22 1.94
CA LEU A 74 -13.62 1.88 0.57
C LEU A 74 -12.14 1.53 0.51
N ASP A 75 -11.82 0.37 -0.06
CA ASP A 75 -10.45 -0.01 -0.43
C ASP A 75 -10.27 0.15 -1.94
N LEU A 76 -9.43 1.12 -2.34
CA LEU A 76 -9.05 1.38 -3.73
C LEU A 76 -7.81 0.55 -4.08
N GLY A 77 -8.00 -0.46 -4.91
CA GLY A 77 -7.01 -1.50 -5.16
C GLY A 77 -7.11 -2.60 -4.10
N CYS A 78 -8.32 -3.14 -3.88
CA CYS A 78 -8.60 -4.00 -2.74
C CYS A 78 -7.94 -5.39 -2.79
N GLY A 79 -7.42 -5.81 -3.95
CA GLY A 79 -6.66 -7.04 -4.12
C GLY A 79 -7.35 -8.27 -3.54
N GLU A 80 -6.77 -8.82 -2.48
CA GLU A 80 -7.29 -10.02 -1.80
C GLU A 80 -8.27 -9.70 -0.65
N GLY A 81 -8.50 -8.40 -0.34
CA GLY A 81 -9.51 -7.94 0.61
C GLY A 81 -9.16 -8.11 2.09
N PHE A 82 -7.90 -8.34 2.47
CA PHE A 82 -7.53 -8.58 3.86
C PHE A 82 -7.82 -7.39 4.77
N VAL A 83 -7.60 -6.15 4.31
CA VAL A 83 -7.92 -4.94 5.08
C VAL A 83 -9.43 -4.82 5.27
N LEU A 84 -10.21 -5.07 4.21
CA LEU A 84 -11.68 -5.05 4.27
C LEU A 84 -12.22 -6.12 5.22
N LYS A 85 -11.57 -7.30 5.28
CA LYS A 85 -11.94 -8.36 6.21
C LYS A 85 -11.75 -7.94 7.67
N SER A 86 -10.65 -7.29 7.98
CA SER A 86 -10.37 -6.76 9.32
C SER A 86 -11.30 -5.59 9.65
N ALA A 87 -11.59 -4.71 8.68
CA ALA A 87 -12.54 -3.61 8.84
C ALA A 87 -13.98 -4.12 9.09
N GLN A 88 -14.42 -5.16 8.35
CA GLN A 88 -15.73 -5.79 8.58
C GLN A 88 -15.87 -6.32 10.01
N ARG A 89 -14.83 -6.97 10.54
CA ARG A 89 -14.80 -7.46 11.93
C ARG A 89 -14.92 -6.34 12.96
N ARG A 90 -14.47 -5.13 12.61
CA ARG A 90 -14.62 -3.90 13.44
C ARG A 90 -15.95 -3.18 13.23
N GLY A 91 -16.83 -3.71 12.38
CA GLY A 91 -18.18 -3.16 12.15
C GLY A 91 -18.25 -2.11 11.06
N PHE A 92 -17.26 -2.00 10.19
CA PHE A 92 -17.36 -1.20 8.98
C PHE A 92 -18.25 -1.89 7.93
N ASN A 93 -18.96 -1.09 7.15
CA ASN A 93 -19.60 -1.50 5.92
C ASN A 93 -18.56 -1.38 4.79
N VAL A 94 -18.19 -2.50 4.18
CA VAL A 94 -16.99 -2.59 3.34
C VAL A 94 -17.31 -2.53 1.85
N TYR A 95 -16.48 -1.80 1.11
CA TYR A 95 -16.54 -1.64 -0.35
C TYR A 95 -15.15 -1.82 -0.95
N GLY A 96 -15.05 -2.43 -2.12
CA GLY A 96 -13.78 -2.66 -2.80
C GLY A 96 -13.85 -2.39 -4.28
N VAL A 97 -12.80 -1.78 -4.82
CA VAL A 97 -12.55 -1.65 -6.27
C VAL A 97 -11.17 -2.18 -6.57
N ASP A 98 -11.07 -2.99 -7.60
CA ASP A 98 -9.80 -3.47 -8.15
C ASP A 98 -9.96 -3.73 -9.65
N HIS A 99 -8.87 -3.77 -10.40
CA HIS A 99 -8.91 -4.18 -11.81
C HIS A 99 -9.48 -5.59 -11.99
N SER A 100 -9.28 -6.46 -11.00
CA SER A 100 -9.76 -7.84 -10.98
C SER A 100 -10.23 -8.24 -9.59
N LEU A 101 -11.38 -8.89 -9.49
CA LEU A 101 -11.89 -9.43 -8.22
C LEU A 101 -11.37 -10.84 -7.91
N VAL A 102 -10.51 -11.43 -8.73
CA VAL A 102 -9.99 -12.81 -8.55
C VAL A 102 -9.30 -12.98 -7.21
N GLY A 103 -8.55 -11.96 -6.74
CA GLY A 103 -7.86 -12.01 -5.43
C GLY A 103 -8.84 -12.17 -4.28
N ILE A 104 -9.81 -11.27 -4.18
CA ILE A 104 -10.81 -11.29 -3.10
C ILE A 104 -11.76 -12.50 -3.21
N GLU A 105 -12.10 -12.94 -4.42
CA GLU A 105 -12.90 -14.14 -4.65
C GLU A 105 -12.23 -15.41 -4.11
N ARG A 106 -10.91 -15.47 -4.16
CA ARG A 106 -10.15 -16.62 -3.65
C ARG A 106 -9.96 -16.59 -2.14
N GLN A 107 -9.69 -15.41 -1.58
CA GLN A 107 -9.23 -15.29 -0.21
C GLN A 107 -10.34 -14.88 0.77
N ASN A 108 -11.28 -14.04 0.32
CA ASN A 108 -12.33 -13.45 1.16
C ASN A 108 -13.67 -13.36 0.41
N ARG A 109 -14.06 -14.46 -0.26
CA ARG A 109 -15.28 -14.53 -1.06
C ARG A 109 -16.54 -14.16 -0.27
N ASP A 110 -16.57 -14.47 1.00
CA ASP A 110 -17.68 -14.14 1.89
C ASP A 110 -17.97 -12.63 2.01
N LEU A 111 -16.98 -11.77 1.75
CA LEU A 111 -17.19 -10.32 1.64
C LEU A 111 -18.09 -10.00 0.44
N ILE A 112 -17.80 -10.60 -0.72
CA ILE A 112 -18.59 -10.40 -1.95
C ILE A 112 -19.97 -11.05 -1.77
N ASP A 113 -20.05 -12.27 -1.27
CA ASP A 113 -21.30 -13.00 -1.11
C ASP A 113 -22.27 -12.26 -0.17
N SER A 114 -21.75 -11.56 0.85
CA SER A 114 -22.55 -10.76 1.77
C SER A 114 -23.13 -9.50 1.12
N ASN A 115 -22.38 -8.83 0.22
CA ASN A 115 -22.78 -7.59 -0.44
C ASN A 115 -22.17 -7.50 -1.85
N PRO A 116 -22.70 -8.21 -2.86
CA PRO A 116 -22.10 -8.27 -4.19
C PRO A 116 -21.95 -6.89 -4.87
N SER A 117 -22.89 -5.97 -4.61
CA SER A 117 -22.88 -4.61 -5.18
C SER A 117 -21.81 -3.69 -4.60
N HIS A 118 -21.16 -4.10 -3.51
CA HIS A 118 -20.08 -3.33 -2.88
C HIS A 118 -18.70 -3.63 -3.48
N PHE A 119 -18.60 -4.54 -4.45
CA PHE A 119 -17.34 -4.91 -5.07
C PHE A 119 -17.42 -4.73 -6.58
N VAL A 120 -16.47 -4.02 -7.14
CA VAL A 120 -16.45 -3.65 -8.55
C VAL A 120 -15.09 -3.96 -9.17
N ALA A 121 -15.12 -4.77 -10.25
CA ALA A 121 -13.96 -4.87 -11.12
C ALA A 121 -13.93 -3.64 -12.03
N GLY A 122 -12.88 -2.82 -11.95
CA GLY A 122 -12.78 -1.60 -12.73
C GLY A 122 -11.53 -0.79 -12.47
N ASP A 123 -11.24 0.11 -13.39
CA ASP A 123 -10.15 1.05 -13.26
C ASP A 123 -10.50 2.16 -12.26
N ILE A 124 -9.66 2.31 -11.24
CA ILE A 124 -9.81 3.34 -10.19
C ILE A 124 -9.55 4.76 -10.70
N GLY A 125 -8.79 4.90 -11.78
CA GLY A 125 -8.43 6.18 -12.39
C GLY A 125 -9.50 6.72 -13.36
N SER A 126 -10.26 5.84 -14.03
CA SER A 126 -11.14 6.24 -15.14
C SER A 126 -12.43 6.94 -14.70
N ARG A 127 -13.05 6.47 -13.61
CA ARG A 127 -14.32 7.01 -13.11
C ARG A 127 -14.48 6.83 -11.62
N ARG A 128 -15.44 7.55 -11.04
CA ARG A 128 -15.93 7.28 -9.68
C ARG A 128 -16.83 6.04 -9.73
N HIS A 129 -16.55 5.07 -8.85
CA HIS A 129 -17.43 3.95 -8.55
C HIS A 129 -18.33 4.32 -7.35
N PHE A 130 -19.39 3.57 -7.09
CA PHE A 130 -20.32 3.78 -5.96
C PHE A 130 -20.89 5.20 -5.91
N GLU A 131 -21.61 5.60 -6.98
CA GLU A 131 -22.24 6.90 -7.05
C GLU A 131 -23.21 7.12 -5.87
N GLY A 132 -23.19 8.32 -5.28
CA GLY A 132 -24.02 8.66 -4.14
C GLY A 132 -23.56 8.11 -2.79
N VAL A 133 -22.55 7.24 -2.75
CA VAL A 133 -21.96 6.74 -1.49
C VAL A 133 -20.81 7.64 -1.07
N ALA A 134 -20.84 8.09 0.18
CA ALA A 134 -19.74 8.77 0.85
C ALA A 134 -19.08 7.82 1.84
N PHE A 135 -17.75 7.91 1.97
CA PHE A 135 -16.96 7.00 2.78
C PHE A 135 -16.35 7.71 3.98
N ASP A 136 -16.48 7.08 5.14
CA ASP A 136 -15.84 7.53 6.38
C ASP A 136 -14.34 7.22 6.35
N LEU A 137 -13.95 6.12 5.70
CA LEU A 137 -12.57 5.74 5.47
C LEU A 137 -12.35 5.33 4.01
N VAL A 138 -11.32 5.89 3.38
CA VAL A 138 -10.77 5.38 2.11
C VAL A 138 -9.39 4.83 2.39
N TYR A 139 -9.16 3.57 2.06
CA TYR A 139 -7.85 2.94 2.11
C TYR A 139 -7.30 2.78 0.70
N CYS A 140 -6.03 3.08 0.50
CA CYS A 140 -5.38 3.00 -0.80
C CYS A 140 -3.93 2.55 -0.57
N LYS A 141 -3.64 1.29 -0.88
CA LYS A 141 -2.35 0.67 -0.61
C LYS A 141 -1.74 0.13 -1.89
N ASN A 142 -0.48 0.49 -2.12
CA ASN A 142 0.29 0.03 -3.28
C ASN A 142 -0.47 0.24 -4.59
N VAL A 143 -0.93 1.47 -4.80
CA VAL A 143 -1.72 1.87 -5.97
C VAL A 143 -1.15 3.13 -6.61
N ILE A 144 -0.88 4.17 -5.81
CA ILE A 144 -0.52 5.48 -6.37
C ILE A 144 0.88 5.50 -7.00
N GLU A 145 1.74 4.57 -6.65
CA GLU A 145 3.04 4.37 -7.31
C GLU A 145 2.93 3.76 -8.71
N HIS A 146 1.79 3.14 -9.03
CA HIS A 146 1.53 2.46 -10.31
C HIS A 146 0.82 3.33 -11.34
N VAL A 147 0.27 4.47 -10.95
CA VAL A 147 -0.54 5.32 -11.83
C VAL A 147 0.31 6.42 -12.49
N ILE A 148 -0.09 6.85 -13.69
CA ILE A 148 0.60 7.92 -14.41
C ILE A 148 0.47 9.26 -13.67
N ASP A 149 -0.69 9.53 -13.09
CA ASP A 149 -1.01 10.77 -12.40
C ASP A 149 -1.48 10.53 -10.95
N PRO A 150 -0.56 10.51 -9.98
CA PRO A 150 -0.89 10.38 -8.56
C PRO A 150 -1.80 11.51 -8.03
N ASP A 151 -1.67 12.73 -8.55
CA ASP A 151 -2.49 13.86 -8.12
C ASP A 151 -3.96 13.66 -8.53
N ALA A 152 -4.23 13.12 -9.72
CA ALA A 152 -5.59 12.77 -10.13
C ALA A 152 -6.22 11.70 -9.23
N ILE A 153 -5.45 10.71 -8.77
CA ILE A 153 -5.94 9.70 -7.83
C ILE A 153 -6.21 10.32 -6.45
N MET A 154 -5.35 11.22 -5.97
CA MET A 154 -5.59 11.93 -4.72
C MET A 154 -6.87 12.79 -4.77
N ALA A 155 -7.12 13.49 -5.86
CA ALA A 155 -8.38 14.21 -6.09
C ALA A 155 -9.59 13.26 -6.10
N ARG A 156 -9.44 12.08 -6.69
CA ARG A 156 -10.45 11.03 -6.69
C ARG A 156 -10.74 10.54 -5.27
N ILE A 157 -9.70 10.21 -4.49
CA ILE A 157 -9.81 9.84 -3.08
C ILE A 157 -10.57 10.91 -2.31
N ALA A 158 -10.18 12.19 -2.45
CA ALA A 158 -10.87 13.30 -1.79
C ALA A 158 -12.36 13.39 -2.16
N SER A 159 -12.73 13.03 -3.41
CA SER A 159 -14.13 13.03 -3.85
C SER A 159 -14.98 11.92 -3.23
N TYR A 160 -14.38 10.85 -2.75
CA TYR A 160 -15.07 9.76 -2.07
C TYR A 160 -15.37 10.05 -0.60
N LEU A 161 -14.57 10.92 0.04
CA LEU A 161 -14.66 11.16 1.48
C LEU A 161 -15.97 11.82 1.89
N ALA A 162 -16.59 11.29 2.92
CA ALA A 162 -17.65 11.94 3.67
C ALA A 162 -17.09 13.20 4.38
N PRO A 163 -17.95 14.15 4.78
CA PRO A 163 -17.53 15.23 5.67
C PRO A 163 -16.88 14.68 6.96
N GLY A 164 -15.61 15.04 7.20
CA GLY A 164 -14.82 14.51 8.33
C GLY A 164 -14.22 13.12 8.11
N GLY A 165 -14.45 12.50 6.95
CA GLY A 165 -13.87 11.23 6.58
C GLY A 165 -12.35 11.29 6.40
N LEU A 166 -11.69 10.14 6.48
CA LEU A 166 -10.25 9.96 6.40
C LEU A 166 -9.85 9.17 5.17
N ALA A 167 -8.67 9.45 4.64
CA ALA A 167 -7.99 8.48 3.78
C ALA A 167 -6.66 8.05 4.39
N ILE A 168 -6.31 6.77 4.23
CA ILE A 168 -5.00 6.21 4.53
C ILE A 168 -4.38 5.76 3.21
N ILE A 169 -3.26 6.38 2.87
CA ILE A 169 -2.51 6.08 1.67
C ILE A 169 -1.20 5.43 2.08
N GLU A 170 -0.92 4.26 1.52
CA GLU A 170 0.28 3.47 1.81
C GLU A 170 1.03 3.17 0.51
N VAL A 171 2.34 3.44 0.51
CA VAL A 171 3.24 3.20 -0.63
C VAL A 171 4.58 2.65 -0.16
N PRO A 172 5.36 1.97 -1.01
CA PRO A 172 6.73 1.62 -0.73
C PRO A 172 7.59 2.86 -0.47
N ASN A 173 8.55 2.76 0.46
CA ASN A 173 9.56 3.77 0.75
C ASN A 173 10.84 3.43 -0.01
N ASP A 174 10.76 3.41 -1.33
CA ASP A 174 11.88 3.06 -2.19
C ASP A 174 12.87 4.24 -2.31
N PHE A 175 14.17 3.91 -2.49
CA PHE A 175 15.27 4.87 -2.53
C PHE A 175 15.38 5.76 -1.28
N SER A 176 15.03 5.21 -0.11
CA SER A 176 15.21 5.85 1.19
C SER A 176 16.69 6.09 1.52
N GLU A 177 16.96 6.89 2.57
CA GLU A 177 18.32 7.08 3.06
C GLU A 177 18.97 5.75 3.49
N LEU A 178 18.18 4.82 4.05
CA LEU A 178 18.65 3.47 4.37
C LEU A 178 19.11 2.72 3.12
N HIS A 179 18.36 2.79 2.02
CA HIS A 179 18.76 2.20 0.74
C HIS A 179 20.07 2.80 0.21
N SER A 180 20.27 4.10 0.37
CA SER A 180 21.51 4.76 -0.03
C SER A 180 22.72 4.22 0.76
N ILE A 181 22.55 3.90 2.04
CA ILE A 181 23.61 3.28 2.87
C ILE A 181 23.86 1.83 2.43
N ILE A 182 22.79 1.06 2.19
CA ILE A 182 22.89 -0.37 1.86
C ILE A 182 23.51 -0.61 0.49
N PHE A 183 23.09 0.19 -0.50
CA PHE A 183 23.44 -0.02 -1.91
C PHE A 183 24.62 0.86 -2.40
N GLY A 184 25.02 1.87 -1.60
CA GLY A 184 26.14 2.74 -1.91
C GLY A 184 25.99 3.42 -3.29
N ASP A 185 27.02 3.30 -4.11
CA ASP A 185 27.10 3.91 -5.45
C ASP A 185 26.39 3.11 -6.55
N THR A 186 25.66 2.03 -6.22
CA THR A 186 24.89 1.27 -7.20
C THR A 186 23.82 2.17 -7.82
N SER A 187 23.74 2.20 -9.16
CA SER A 187 22.73 3.00 -9.84
C SER A 187 21.32 2.53 -9.49
N LYS A 188 20.37 3.47 -9.38
CA LYS A 188 18.99 3.14 -9.01
C LYS A 188 18.34 2.17 -10.00
N GLU A 189 18.72 2.28 -11.27
CA GLU A 189 18.24 1.44 -12.36
C GLU A 189 18.67 -0.03 -12.24
N GLU A 190 19.76 -0.30 -11.53
CA GLU A 190 20.27 -1.64 -11.28
C GLU A 190 19.63 -2.30 -10.05
N LEU A 191 18.96 -1.50 -9.22
CA LEU A 191 18.30 -2.02 -8.02
C LEU A 191 16.99 -2.74 -8.39
N SER A 192 16.73 -3.87 -7.74
CA SER A 192 15.52 -4.67 -7.97
C SER A 192 14.22 -4.00 -7.52
N ILE A 193 14.31 -2.84 -6.86
CA ILE A 193 13.17 -1.98 -6.52
C ILE A 193 12.78 -1.05 -7.68
N PHE A 194 13.66 -0.82 -8.67
CA PHE A 194 13.33 -0.06 -9.87
C PHE A 194 12.69 -0.98 -10.91
N VAL A 195 11.37 -0.99 -10.98
CA VAL A 195 10.59 -2.00 -11.71
C VAL A 195 9.54 -1.40 -12.68
N PRO A 196 9.88 -0.39 -13.52
CA PRO A 196 8.93 0.07 -14.53
C PRO A 196 8.68 -1.02 -15.58
N PRO A 197 7.46 -1.15 -16.14
CA PRO A 197 6.32 -0.24 -16.03
C PRO A 197 5.42 -0.51 -14.81
N VAL A 198 5.83 -1.30 -13.83
CA VAL A 198 5.02 -1.62 -12.65
C VAL A 198 5.00 -0.43 -11.70
N HIS A 199 6.14 -0.04 -11.14
CA HIS A 199 6.26 1.19 -10.34
C HIS A 199 6.73 2.34 -11.24
N LEU A 200 5.93 3.40 -11.28
CA LEU A 200 6.18 4.61 -12.06
C LEU A 200 6.75 5.73 -11.19
N HIS A 201 6.38 5.75 -9.91
CA HIS A 201 6.77 6.76 -8.94
C HIS A 201 7.31 6.10 -7.66
N TYR A 202 8.30 6.75 -7.05
CA TYR A 202 9.03 6.26 -5.89
C TYR A 202 8.99 7.33 -4.79
N PHE A 203 8.05 7.16 -3.87
CA PHE A 203 7.76 8.12 -2.82
C PHE A 203 8.75 8.02 -1.66
N THR A 204 8.81 9.09 -0.89
CA THR A 204 9.62 9.19 0.34
C THR A 204 8.77 9.72 1.49
N THR A 205 9.29 9.65 2.71
CA THR A 205 8.67 10.26 3.91
C THR A 205 8.43 11.77 3.78
N LYS A 206 9.09 12.45 2.84
CA LYS A 206 8.91 13.88 2.53
C LYS A 206 7.83 14.09 1.45
N THR A 207 7.91 13.33 0.37
CA THR A 207 7.08 13.59 -0.83
C THR A 207 5.66 13.02 -0.73
N LEU A 208 5.44 11.94 0.02
CA LEU A 208 4.11 11.40 0.22
C LEU A 208 3.19 12.35 1.03
N PRO A 209 3.60 12.92 2.18
CA PRO A 209 2.79 13.94 2.86
C PRO A 209 2.54 15.19 2.00
N GLU A 210 3.52 15.57 1.18
CA GLU A 210 3.39 16.74 0.29
C GLU A 210 2.35 16.49 -0.82
N LEU A 211 2.26 15.27 -1.33
CA LEU A 211 1.19 14.86 -2.24
C LEU A 211 -0.20 15.10 -1.61
N GLY A 212 -0.38 14.73 -0.34
CA GLY A 212 -1.64 15.01 0.37
C GLY A 212 -1.94 16.52 0.46
N ARG A 213 -0.97 17.31 0.91
CA ARG A 213 -1.13 18.77 1.13
C ARG A 213 -1.43 19.53 -0.16
N ARG A 214 -0.70 19.27 -1.25
CA ARG A 214 -0.92 19.98 -2.52
C ARG A 214 -2.25 19.63 -3.19
N ASN A 215 -2.86 18.51 -2.80
CA ASN A 215 -4.21 18.13 -3.21
C ASN A 215 -5.31 18.62 -2.23
N GLY A 216 -4.99 19.57 -1.35
CA GLY A 216 -5.95 20.21 -0.45
C GLY A 216 -6.39 19.33 0.73
N LEU A 217 -5.65 18.28 1.04
CA LEU A 217 -5.91 17.39 2.16
C LEU A 217 -5.02 17.75 3.36
N SER A 218 -5.61 17.74 4.56
CA SER A 218 -4.89 17.92 5.82
C SER A 218 -4.22 16.61 6.21
N VAL A 219 -2.89 16.59 6.31
CA VAL A 219 -2.12 15.44 6.81
C VAL A 219 -2.21 15.43 8.34
N LEU A 220 -2.90 14.45 8.90
CA LEU A 220 -3.13 14.33 10.34
C LEU A 220 -2.07 13.48 11.02
N ASP A 221 -1.58 12.45 10.33
CA ASP A 221 -0.62 11.51 10.87
C ASP A 221 0.23 10.88 9.77
N CYS A 222 1.37 10.33 10.17
CA CYS A 222 2.25 9.54 9.31
C CYS A 222 2.80 8.36 10.10
N PHE A 223 2.84 7.19 9.49
CA PHE A 223 3.42 5.99 10.09
C PHE A 223 4.11 5.11 9.07
N GLY A 224 5.06 4.30 9.52
CA GLY A 224 5.84 3.39 8.67
C GLY A 224 5.62 1.95 9.09
N ASP A 225 5.65 1.04 8.13
CA ASP A 225 5.63 -0.40 8.34
C ASP A 225 6.98 -0.89 8.93
N TYR A 226 7.05 -2.17 9.28
CA TYR A 226 8.27 -2.82 9.77
C TYR A 226 9.47 -2.57 8.84
N PRO A 227 10.60 -2.10 9.37
CA PRO A 227 11.77 -1.72 8.58
C PRO A 227 12.56 -2.94 8.10
N ILE A 228 11.93 -3.84 7.31
CA ILE A 228 12.53 -5.11 6.90
C ILE A 228 13.85 -4.91 6.15
N ASP A 229 14.01 -3.80 5.44
CA ASP A 229 15.18 -3.53 4.60
C ASP A 229 16.47 -3.31 5.43
N HIS A 230 16.36 -3.00 6.74
CA HIS A 230 17.56 -2.97 7.58
C HIS A 230 18.28 -4.33 7.68
N LEU A 231 17.53 -5.41 7.48
CA LEU A 231 18.10 -6.77 7.47
C LEU A 231 19.03 -7.02 6.27
N LEU A 232 18.91 -6.21 5.20
CA LEU A 232 19.78 -6.30 4.02
C LEU A 232 21.25 -5.98 4.32
N MET A 233 21.54 -5.32 5.46
CA MET A 233 22.90 -5.06 5.94
C MET A 233 23.63 -6.35 6.37
N GLU A 234 22.89 -7.43 6.63
CA GLU A 234 23.43 -8.72 7.04
C GLU A 234 23.24 -9.73 5.92
N ASP A 235 24.32 -10.34 5.44
CA ASP A 235 24.32 -11.28 4.30
C ASP A 235 23.34 -12.44 4.51
N ALA A 236 23.17 -12.91 5.75
CA ALA A 236 22.23 -13.98 6.10
C ALA A 236 20.75 -13.65 5.83
N PHE A 237 20.41 -12.38 5.64
CA PHE A 237 19.06 -11.90 5.36
C PHE A 237 18.97 -11.11 4.05
N ASN A 238 20.06 -11.01 3.29
CA ASN A 238 20.09 -10.19 2.10
C ASN A 238 19.36 -10.87 0.93
N TYR A 239 18.04 -10.74 0.93
CA TYR A 239 17.16 -11.33 -0.09
C TYR A 239 17.26 -10.63 -1.47
N TYR A 240 17.97 -9.51 -1.58
CA TYR A 240 18.34 -8.94 -2.87
C TYR A 240 19.45 -9.74 -3.54
N LYS A 241 20.41 -10.27 -2.75
CA LYS A 241 21.47 -11.16 -3.25
C LYS A 241 20.95 -12.59 -3.48
N ASP A 242 20.12 -13.09 -2.57
CA ASP A 242 19.49 -14.42 -2.67
C ASP A 242 18.03 -14.39 -2.23
N LYS A 243 17.11 -14.50 -3.20
CA LYS A 243 15.65 -14.47 -2.97
C LYS A 243 15.17 -15.52 -1.95
N LYS A 244 15.90 -16.63 -1.76
CA LYS A 244 15.55 -17.68 -0.79
C LYS A 244 15.60 -17.19 0.65
N LEU A 245 16.39 -16.15 0.95
CA LEU A 245 16.51 -15.55 2.28
C LEU A 245 15.29 -14.70 2.65
N GLY A 246 14.45 -14.33 1.68
CA GLY A 246 13.26 -13.52 1.90
C GLY A 246 12.26 -14.14 2.87
N SER A 247 12.13 -15.46 2.90
CA SER A 247 11.23 -16.15 3.85
C SER A 247 11.64 -15.95 5.31
N SER A 248 12.95 -15.97 5.60
CA SER A 248 13.48 -15.74 6.95
C SER A 248 13.28 -14.29 7.39
N ALA A 249 13.56 -13.32 6.52
CA ALA A 249 13.32 -11.90 6.76
C ALA A 249 11.83 -11.63 7.00
N HIS A 250 10.95 -12.21 6.16
CA HIS A 250 9.51 -12.08 6.34
C HIS A 250 9.01 -12.74 7.63
N SER A 251 9.60 -13.84 8.07
CA SER A 251 9.28 -14.44 9.39
C SER A 251 9.53 -13.46 10.54
N LEU A 252 10.61 -12.67 10.49
CA LEU A 252 10.87 -11.62 11.49
C LEU A 252 9.82 -10.51 11.43
N ARG A 253 9.42 -10.09 10.24
CA ARG A 253 8.34 -9.11 10.03
C ARG A 253 7.03 -9.58 10.67
N ARG A 254 6.62 -10.83 10.46
CA ARG A 254 5.41 -11.41 11.08
C ARG A 254 5.49 -11.43 12.60
N LYS A 255 6.62 -11.83 13.17
CA LYS A 255 6.83 -11.84 14.63
C LYS A 255 6.77 -10.43 15.22
N PHE A 256 7.29 -9.43 14.51
CA PHE A 256 7.21 -8.03 14.93
C PHE A 256 5.75 -7.55 14.99
N PHE A 257 4.95 -7.80 13.96
CA PHE A 257 3.54 -7.41 13.95
C PHE A 257 2.75 -8.14 15.04
N ARG A 258 3.01 -9.43 15.25
CA ARG A 258 2.40 -10.19 16.34
C ARG A 258 2.76 -9.61 17.72
N TYR A 259 4.01 -9.23 17.94
CA TYR A 259 4.41 -8.51 19.16
C TYR A 259 3.70 -7.16 19.28
N ALA A 260 3.69 -6.38 18.21
CA ALA A 260 3.05 -5.06 18.20
C ALA A 260 1.54 -5.14 18.47
N SER A 261 0.86 -6.21 18.03
CA SER A 261 -0.56 -6.43 18.31
C SER A 261 -0.84 -6.75 19.79
N GLY A 262 0.16 -7.23 20.53
CA GLY A 262 0.04 -7.56 21.95
C GLY A 262 0.35 -6.41 22.92
N ILE A 263 0.90 -5.28 22.43
CA ILE A 263 1.20 -4.12 23.28
C ILE A 263 0.04 -3.12 23.27
N ASP A 264 0.07 -2.19 24.22
CA ASP A 264 -0.91 -1.10 24.30
C ASP A 264 -1.02 -0.32 22.99
N VAL A 265 -2.23 0.13 22.67
CA VAL A 265 -2.53 0.80 21.38
C VAL A 265 -1.72 2.09 21.22
N GLU A 266 -1.61 2.92 22.27
CA GLU A 266 -0.86 4.18 22.20
C GLU A 266 0.62 3.92 21.96
N ALA A 267 1.22 2.96 22.69
CA ALA A 267 2.60 2.54 22.50
C ALA A 267 2.82 1.97 21.07
N ARG A 268 1.86 1.19 20.56
CA ARG A 268 1.90 0.67 19.18
C ARG A 268 1.90 1.79 18.15
N LEU A 269 0.98 2.73 18.24
CA LEU A 269 0.90 3.86 17.32
C LEU A 269 2.16 4.73 17.39
N GLY A 270 2.70 4.97 18.60
CA GLY A 270 3.97 5.66 18.81
C GLY A 270 5.15 4.96 18.14
N LEU A 271 5.21 3.64 18.19
CA LEU A 271 6.24 2.83 17.53
C LEU A 271 6.20 3.02 15.99
N PHE A 272 5.03 2.89 15.38
CA PHE A 272 4.90 3.01 13.92
C PHE A 272 5.14 4.46 13.43
N ARG A 273 4.77 5.48 14.20
CA ARG A 273 5.16 6.89 13.93
C ARG A 273 6.68 7.07 13.97
N SER A 274 7.33 6.48 14.96
CA SER A 274 8.80 6.57 15.10
C SER A 274 9.51 5.93 13.92
N ILE A 275 9.01 4.81 13.40
CA ILE A 275 9.55 4.15 12.21
C ILE A 275 9.46 5.09 10.98
N PHE A 276 8.32 5.76 10.78
CA PHE A 276 8.17 6.76 9.72
C PHE A 276 9.14 7.92 9.89
N THR A 277 9.19 8.51 11.08
CA THR A 277 10.03 9.66 11.40
C THR A 277 11.51 9.37 11.18
N ALA A 278 11.93 8.15 11.48
CA ALA A 278 13.28 7.67 11.24
C ALA A 278 13.56 7.34 9.76
N GLY A 279 12.56 7.39 8.88
CA GLY A 279 12.70 7.03 7.46
C GLY A 279 12.90 5.55 7.18
N LEU A 280 12.64 4.68 8.17
CA LEU A 280 13.03 3.27 8.14
C LEU A 280 11.94 2.32 7.62
N GLY A 281 10.67 2.73 7.61
CA GLY A 281 9.57 1.86 7.17
C GLY A 281 9.79 1.33 5.75
N ARG A 282 9.53 0.04 5.53
CA ARG A 282 9.51 -0.53 4.17
C ARG A 282 8.40 0.10 3.34
N ASP A 283 7.23 0.24 3.96
CA ASP A 283 6.13 1.02 3.43
C ASP A 283 5.91 2.24 4.33
N ILE A 284 5.47 3.33 3.74
CA ILE A 284 5.14 4.58 4.42
C ILE A 284 3.68 4.94 4.18
N CYS A 285 3.04 5.47 5.21
CA CYS A 285 1.63 5.74 5.22
C CYS A 285 1.36 7.18 5.67
N ILE A 286 0.35 7.80 5.08
CA ILE A 286 -0.23 9.05 5.57
C ILE A 286 -1.70 8.86 5.90
N VAL A 287 -2.15 9.51 6.98
CA VAL A 287 -3.57 9.68 7.31
C VAL A 287 -3.95 11.10 6.96
N VAL A 288 -4.90 11.25 6.04
CA VAL A 288 -5.31 12.56 5.56
C VAL A 288 -6.81 12.75 5.72
N ARG A 289 -7.23 14.01 5.84
CA ARG A 289 -8.63 14.46 5.92
C ARG A 289 -8.88 15.57 4.92
N ARG A 290 -10.11 15.58 4.36
CA ARG A 290 -10.58 16.65 3.50
C ARG A 290 -10.94 17.89 4.32
#